data_bd7e955c04445745bdd1488942baf419
#
_entry.id   bd7e955c04445745bdd1488942baf419
#
_cell.length_a   1.000
_cell.length_b   1.000
_cell.length_c   1.000
_cell.angle_alpha   90.00
_cell.angle_beta   90.00
_cell.angle_gamma   90.00
#
_symmetry.space_group_name_H-M   'P 1'
#
loop_
_entity.id
_entity.type
_entity.pdbx_description
1 polymer ?
#
loop_
_entity_poly.entity_id
_entity_poly.type
_entity_poly.pdbx_seq_one_letter_code
_entity_poly.pdbx_strand_id
1 'polypeptide(L)'
;MESPEPEGWPGVLHREGRTLCRLAVDPAGAGSGPATKGEGAIFHNPAMAGSRTRSVLLMQHAIEAGLLGDSTVYALDGLSASGLRARRWLNELPADTAARISATMSDMDPVALDWAMRCHE
;
A
#
# COMPACT_ATOMS: atom_id res chain seq x y z
N MET A 1 15.55 -12.29 -4.66
CA MET A 1 15.70 -13.00 -3.36
C MET A 1 15.13 -12.11 -2.29
N GLU A 2 14.18 -12.63 -1.56
CA GLU A 2 13.57 -11.88 -0.46
C GLU A 2 14.55 -11.86 0.71
N SER A 3 14.76 -10.69 1.31
CA SER A 3 15.55 -10.60 2.53
C SER A 3 14.79 -11.29 3.67
N PRO A 4 15.50 -12.01 4.56
CA PRO A 4 14.83 -12.62 5.70
C PRO A 4 14.19 -11.53 6.57
N GLU A 5 13.04 -11.85 7.13
CA GLU A 5 12.35 -10.92 8.02
C GLU A 5 13.16 -10.65 9.27
N PRO A 6 13.29 -9.39 9.70
CA PRO A 6 13.87 -9.08 11.00
C PRO A 6 13.07 -9.74 12.13
N GLU A 7 13.77 -10.28 13.12
CA GLU A 7 13.13 -10.84 14.31
C GLU A 7 12.29 -9.75 15.01
N GLY A 8 11.08 -10.12 15.42
CA GLY A 8 10.16 -9.19 16.08
C GLY A 8 9.42 -8.25 15.16
N TRP A 9 9.55 -8.42 13.85
CA TRP A 9 8.80 -7.62 12.89
C TRP A 9 7.30 -7.90 13.01
N PRO A 10 6.43 -6.86 13.06
CA PRO A 10 5.01 -7.06 13.38
C PRO A 10 4.21 -7.66 12.22
N GLY A 11 3.17 -8.43 12.57
CA GLY A 11 2.16 -8.89 11.63
C GLY A 11 2.60 -10.03 10.74
N VAL A 12 1.82 -10.25 9.69
CA VAL A 12 1.99 -11.33 8.73
C VAL A 12 2.46 -10.76 7.39
N LEU A 13 3.50 -11.34 6.83
CA LEU A 13 3.98 -10.94 5.50
C LEU A 13 2.96 -11.34 4.43
N HIS A 14 2.60 -10.39 3.58
CA HIS A 14 1.64 -10.56 2.52
C HIS A 14 2.16 -9.96 1.22
N ARG A 15 1.96 -10.68 0.12
CA ARG A 15 2.28 -10.20 -1.22
C ARG A 15 1.00 -9.82 -1.95
N GLU A 16 0.98 -8.62 -2.52
CA GLU A 16 -0.05 -8.20 -3.45
C GLU A 16 0.62 -7.57 -4.68
N GLY A 17 0.33 -8.10 -5.86
CA GLY A 17 1.09 -7.72 -7.05
C GLY A 17 2.58 -8.06 -6.87
N ARG A 18 3.45 -7.09 -7.07
CA ARG A 18 4.89 -7.21 -6.81
C ARG A 18 5.33 -6.56 -5.50
N THR A 19 4.39 -6.23 -4.66
CA THR A 19 4.64 -5.53 -3.40
C THR A 19 4.50 -6.46 -2.22
N LEU A 20 5.48 -6.45 -1.35
CA LEU A 20 5.42 -7.08 -0.03
C LEU A 20 4.97 -6.04 0.99
N CYS A 21 4.07 -6.44 1.86
CA CYS A 21 3.65 -5.62 2.99
C CYS A 21 3.36 -6.51 4.19
N ARG A 22 3.22 -5.88 5.35
CA ARG A 22 2.79 -6.57 6.56
C ARG A 22 1.36 -6.21 6.86
N LEU A 23 0.58 -7.22 7.16
CA LEU A 23 -0.81 -7.08 7.58
C LEU A 23 -0.94 -7.50 9.04
N ALA A 24 -1.83 -6.83 9.76
CA ALA A 24 -2.08 -7.15 11.17
C ALA A 24 -2.77 -8.50 11.35
N VAL A 25 -3.49 -8.96 10.32
CA VAL A 25 -4.21 -10.25 10.31
C VAL A 25 -3.97 -10.93 8.97
N ASP A 26 -3.79 -12.25 8.99
CA ASP A 26 -3.63 -13.03 7.78
C ASP A 26 -4.90 -13.00 6.92
N PRO A 27 -4.84 -12.47 5.68
CA PRO A 27 -6.02 -12.43 4.80
C PRO A 27 -6.55 -13.81 4.42
N ALA A 28 -5.70 -14.85 4.45
CA ALA A 28 -6.12 -16.22 4.15
C ALA A 28 -7.10 -16.78 5.20
N GLY A 29 -7.10 -16.22 6.40
CA GLY A 29 -8.04 -16.57 7.46
C GLY A 29 -9.30 -15.73 7.47
N ALA A 30 -9.44 -14.75 6.56
CA ALA A 30 -10.62 -13.89 6.50
C ALA A 30 -11.81 -14.65 5.92
N GLY A 31 -12.98 -14.51 6.55
CA GLY A 31 -14.22 -15.06 6.05
C GLY A 31 -14.70 -14.35 4.77
N SER A 32 -15.74 -14.89 4.15
CA SER A 32 -16.32 -14.39 2.89
C SER A 32 -17.26 -13.19 3.05
N GLY A 33 -17.44 -12.68 4.26
CA GLY A 33 -18.30 -11.52 4.54
C GLY A 33 -17.67 -10.18 4.17
N PRO A 34 -18.42 -9.07 4.32
CA PRO A 34 -17.87 -7.74 4.14
C PRO A 34 -16.66 -7.53 5.05
N ALA A 35 -15.62 -6.88 4.53
CA ALA A 35 -14.44 -6.58 5.33
C ALA A 35 -14.81 -5.58 6.43
N THR A 36 -14.53 -5.95 7.67
CA THR A 36 -14.71 -5.09 8.83
C THR A 36 -13.41 -4.97 9.56
N LYS A 37 -13.18 -3.81 10.16
CA LYS A 37 -12.06 -3.63 11.07
C LYS A 37 -12.40 -4.33 12.38
N GLY A 38 -11.67 -5.42 12.70
CA GLY A 38 -11.73 -6.01 14.04
C GLY A 38 -11.14 -5.09 15.08
N GLU A 39 -11.42 -5.35 16.36
CA GLU A 39 -10.88 -4.57 17.46
C GLU A 39 -9.34 -4.63 17.45
N GLY A 40 -8.70 -3.46 17.41
CA GLY A 40 -7.24 -3.34 17.37
C GLY A 40 -6.57 -3.72 16.06
N ALA A 41 -7.32 -4.13 15.03
CA ALA A 41 -6.78 -4.49 13.73
C ALA A 41 -6.69 -3.30 12.78
N ILE A 42 -5.69 -3.31 11.91
CA ILE A 42 -5.58 -2.38 10.78
C ILE A 42 -6.50 -2.89 9.66
N PHE A 43 -7.33 -2.00 9.11
CA PHE A 43 -8.25 -2.37 8.04
C PHE A 43 -7.49 -2.86 6.81
N HIS A 44 -7.88 -4.02 6.32
CA HIS A 44 -7.42 -4.55 5.04
C HIS A 44 -8.57 -5.32 4.38
N ASN A 45 -8.88 -4.96 3.14
CA ASN A 45 -9.90 -5.66 2.35
C ASN A 45 -9.25 -6.32 1.14
N PRO A 46 -9.11 -7.65 1.12
CA PRO A 46 -8.55 -8.39 -0.02
C PRO A 46 -9.33 -8.16 -1.32
N ALA A 47 -10.64 -7.92 -1.24
CA ALA A 47 -11.47 -7.64 -2.41
C ALA A 47 -11.08 -6.33 -3.12
N MET A 48 -10.36 -5.43 -2.45
CA MET A 48 -9.87 -4.18 -3.03
C MET A 48 -8.54 -4.33 -3.77
N ALA A 49 -7.96 -5.52 -3.84
CA ALA A 49 -6.69 -5.74 -4.56
C ALA A 49 -6.76 -5.28 -6.02
N GLY A 50 -7.86 -5.57 -6.71
CA GLY A 50 -8.09 -5.10 -8.08
C GLY A 50 -8.16 -3.59 -8.20
N SER A 51 -8.78 -2.91 -7.24
CA SER A 51 -8.81 -1.44 -7.18
C SER A 51 -7.40 -0.87 -7.01
N ARG A 52 -6.60 -1.45 -6.13
CA ARG A 52 -5.21 -1.05 -5.93
C ARG A 52 -4.37 -1.25 -7.19
N THR A 53 -4.55 -2.39 -7.89
CA THR A 53 -3.89 -2.65 -9.18
C THR A 53 -4.27 -1.60 -10.22
N ARG A 54 -5.56 -1.28 -10.34
CA ARG A 54 -6.02 -0.24 -11.28
C ARG A 54 -5.43 1.12 -10.94
N SER A 55 -5.23 1.44 -9.67
CA SER A 55 -4.60 2.70 -9.28
C SER A 55 -3.12 2.79 -9.70
N VAL A 56 -2.40 1.67 -9.67
CA VAL A 56 -1.03 1.60 -10.18
C VAL A 56 -1.01 1.87 -11.69
N LEU A 57 -1.87 1.21 -12.44
CA LEU A 57 -1.94 1.37 -13.89
C LEU A 57 -2.36 2.79 -14.29
N LEU A 58 -3.33 3.36 -13.58
CA LEU A 58 -3.78 4.73 -13.82
C LEU A 58 -2.67 5.74 -13.53
N MET A 59 -1.96 5.58 -12.43
CA MET A 59 -0.83 6.45 -12.08
C MET A 59 0.27 6.39 -13.14
N GLN A 60 0.62 5.19 -13.57
CA GLN A 60 1.60 4.99 -14.63
C GLN A 60 1.19 5.70 -15.93
N HIS A 61 -0.05 5.47 -16.36
CA HIS A 61 -0.57 6.10 -17.56
C HIS A 61 -0.56 7.63 -17.46
N ALA A 62 -1.04 8.18 -16.34
CA ALA A 62 -1.13 9.62 -16.16
C ALA A 62 0.25 10.29 -16.20
N ILE A 63 1.26 9.67 -15.60
CA ILE A 63 2.61 10.20 -15.60
C ILE A 63 3.25 10.07 -16.98
N GLU A 64 3.18 8.90 -17.60
CA GLU A 64 3.81 8.62 -18.89
C GLU A 64 3.17 9.43 -20.06
N ALA A 65 1.87 9.68 -19.95
CA ALA A 65 1.16 10.51 -20.94
C ALA A 65 1.33 12.03 -20.71
N GLY A 66 2.08 12.43 -19.69
CA GLY A 66 2.33 13.83 -19.38
C GLY A 66 1.15 14.58 -18.77
N LEU A 67 0.13 13.87 -18.29
CA LEU A 67 -1.10 14.50 -17.75
C LEU A 67 -0.86 15.23 -16.43
N LEU A 68 0.22 14.90 -15.73
CA LEU A 68 0.57 15.45 -14.41
C LEU A 68 1.81 16.36 -14.46
N GLY A 69 2.22 16.78 -15.67
CA GLY A 69 3.38 17.63 -15.86
C GLY A 69 4.71 16.89 -15.76
N ASP A 70 5.81 17.65 -15.68
CA ASP A 70 7.18 17.10 -15.77
C ASP A 70 7.93 17.10 -14.44
N SER A 71 7.36 17.69 -13.40
CA SER A 71 8.00 17.81 -12.09
C SER A 71 7.54 16.69 -11.13
N THR A 72 7.86 16.84 -9.85
CA THR A 72 7.42 15.92 -8.80
C THR A 72 5.90 15.77 -8.81
N VAL A 73 5.44 14.53 -8.74
CA VAL A 73 4.02 14.18 -8.63
C VAL A 73 3.68 13.96 -7.17
N TYR A 74 2.82 14.80 -6.61
CA TYR A 74 2.36 14.67 -5.23
C TYR A 74 1.08 13.85 -5.21
N ALA A 75 1.14 12.68 -4.60
CA ALA A 75 0.02 11.75 -4.52
C ALA A 75 -0.45 11.59 -3.08
N LEU A 76 -1.77 11.65 -2.88
CA LEU A 76 -2.38 11.46 -1.57
C LEU A 76 -3.13 10.13 -1.54
N ASP A 77 -2.77 9.27 -0.59
CA ASP A 77 -3.54 8.10 -0.22
C ASP A 77 -4.41 8.47 0.98
N GLY A 78 -5.66 8.84 0.73
CA GLY A 78 -6.51 9.52 1.69
C GLY A 78 -7.13 8.64 2.76
N LEU A 79 -7.18 7.33 2.57
CA LEU A 79 -7.65 6.33 3.54
C LEU A 79 -6.64 5.18 3.52
N SER A 80 -5.43 5.49 3.97
CA SER A 80 -4.27 4.65 3.68
C SER A 80 -4.23 3.32 4.43
N ALA A 81 -4.86 3.24 5.60
CA ALA A 81 -4.82 2.05 6.47
C ALA A 81 -3.39 1.50 6.60
N SER A 82 -3.11 0.30 6.08
CA SER A 82 -1.76 -0.28 6.11
C SER A 82 -0.74 0.42 5.19
N GLY A 83 -1.17 1.35 4.35
CA GLY A 83 -0.32 2.00 3.36
C GLY A 83 -0.05 1.18 2.11
N LEU A 84 -0.75 0.07 1.91
CA LEU A 84 -0.48 -0.86 0.82
C LEU A 84 -0.65 -0.22 -0.56
N ARG A 85 -1.68 0.60 -0.77
CA ARG A 85 -1.91 1.27 -2.06
C ARG A 85 -0.73 2.16 -2.44
N ALA A 86 -0.28 3.03 -1.54
CA ALA A 86 0.85 3.91 -1.79
C ALA A 86 2.16 3.11 -2.00
N ARG A 87 2.36 2.04 -1.22
CA ARG A 87 3.52 1.16 -1.40
C ARG A 87 3.52 0.51 -2.77
N ARG A 88 2.36 0.11 -3.28
CA ARG A 88 2.24 -0.47 -4.61
C ARG A 88 2.61 0.54 -5.70
N TRP A 89 2.22 1.81 -5.57
CA TRP A 89 2.66 2.85 -6.50
C TRP A 89 4.19 2.94 -6.55
N LEU A 90 4.83 2.97 -5.38
CA LEU A 90 6.28 3.14 -5.29
C LEU A 90 7.05 1.91 -5.74
N ASN A 91 6.51 0.71 -5.55
CA ASN A 91 7.22 -0.54 -5.83
C ASN A 91 6.92 -1.13 -7.21
N GLU A 92 5.76 -0.83 -7.80
CA GLU A 92 5.32 -1.50 -9.03
C GLU A 92 5.42 -0.63 -10.28
N LEU A 93 5.56 0.68 -10.14
CA LEU A 93 5.88 1.55 -11.26
C LEU A 93 7.33 1.38 -11.68
N PRO A 94 7.68 1.66 -12.97
CA PRO A 94 9.07 1.74 -13.36
C PRO A 94 9.86 2.66 -12.43
N ALA A 95 11.11 2.31 -12.13
CA ALA A 95 11.89 3.00 -11.10
C ALA A 95 12.03 4.50 -11.34
N ASP A 96 12.22 4.93 -12.57
CA ASP A 96 12.31 6.34 -12.95
C ASP A 96 10.97 7.08 -12.75
N THR A 97 9.86 6.42 -13.02
CA THR A 97 8.52 6.94 -12.79
C THR A 97 8.21 7.04 -11.29
N ALA A 98 8.50 5.97 -10.55
CA ALA A 98 8.29 5.94 -9.10
C ALA A 98 9.11 7.03 -8.37
N ALA A 99 10.32 7.31 -8.85
CA ALA A 99 11.19 8.34 -8.27
C ALA A 99 10.60 9.75 -8.36
N ARG A 100 9.64 9.98 -9.25
CA ARG A 100 8.94 11.26 -9.37
C ARG A 100 7.79 11.44 -8.38
N ILE A 101 7.38 10.38 -7.70
CA ILE A 101 6.22 10.41 -6.81
C ILE A 101 6.66 10.76 -5.39
N SER A 102 5.99 11.75 -4.81
CA SER A 102 6.01 12.02 -3.38
C SER A 102 4.65 11.63 -2.81
N ALA A 103 4.58 10.49 -2.15
CA ALA A 103 3.33 9.97 -1.63
C ALA A 103 3.09 10.43 -0.19
N THR A 104 1.87 10.87 0.09
CA THR A 104 1.41 11.18 1.44
C THR A 104 0.31 10.20 1.82
N MET A 105 0.45 9.55 2.97
CA MET A 105 -0.57 8.66 3.53
C MET A 105 -1.35 9.41 4.60
N SER A 106 -2.66 9.29 4.59
CA SER A 106 -3.56 9.90 5.56
C SER A 106 -4.59 8.89 6.03
N ASP A 107 -4.82 8.82 7.32
CA ASP A 107 -5.83 7.98 7.93
C ASP A 107 -6.27 8.58 9.26
N MET A 108 -7.54 8.41 9.63
CA MET A 108 -8.05 8.87 10.92
C MET A 108 -7.52 8.03 12.09
N ASP A 109 -7.08 6.81 11.81
CA ASP A 109 -6.55 5.89 12.82
C ASP A 109 -5.04 6.08 12.97
N PRO A 110 -4.55 6.68 14.07
CA PRO A 110 -3.12 6.87 14.28
C PRO A 110 -2.35 5.56 14.39
N VAL A 111 -3.00 4.47 14.82
CA VAL A 111 -2.38 3.14 14.86
C VAL A 111 -2.10 2.64 13.45
N ALA A 112 -3.03 2.89 12.51
CA ALA A 112 -2.82 2.54 11.10
C ALA A 112 -1.64 3.31 10.50
N LEU A 113 -1.51 4.59 10.78
CA LEU A 113 -0.39 5.41 10.30
C LEU A 113 0.95 4.92 10.88
N ASP A 114 1.00 4.62 12.15
CA ASP A 114 2.21 4.05 12.78
C ASP A 114 2.60 2.72 12.13
N TRP A 115 1.62 1.86 11.90
CA TRP A 115 1.82 0.59 11.19
C TRP A 115 2.38 0.80 9.78
N ALA A 116 1.77 1.69 9.01
CA ALA A 116 2.21 2.00 7.65
C ALA A 116 3.65 2.52 7.63
N MET A 117 4.02 3.38 8.55
CA MET A 117 5.39 3.91 8.67
C MET A 117 6.40 2.80 8.97
N ARG A 118 6.07 1.90 9.89
CA ARG A 118 6.94 0.75 10.19
C ARG A 118 7.17 -0.16 8.99
N CYS A 119 6.15 -0.33 8.15
CA CYS A 119 6.27 -1.14 6.95
C CYS A 119 7.18 -0.51 5.88
N HIS A 120 7.49 0.77 5.97
CA HIS A 120 8.37 1.46 5.03
C HIS A 120 9.84 1.45 5.44
N GLU A 121 10.12 1.09 6.64
CA GLU A 121 11.48 0.96 7.14
C GLU A 121 12.05 -0.42 6.80
#